data_fdca29c4ad2e96dd587f4b6019bf84e9
#
_entry.id   fdca29c4ad2e96dd587f4b6019bf84e9
#
_cell.length_a   1.000
_cell.length_b   1.000
_cell.length_c   1.000
_cell.angle_alpha   90.00
_cell.angle_beta   90.00
_cell.angle_gamma   90.00
#
_symmetry.space_group_name_H-M   'P 1'
#
loop_
_entity.id
_entity.type
_entity.pdbx_description
1 polymer ?
#
loop_
_entity_poly.entity_id
_entity_poly.type
_entity_poly.pdbx_seq_one_letter_code
_entity_poly.pdbx_strand_id
1 'polypeptide(L)'
;MTVEVDRPCRVPIGLHPVFSIPEGGAVLSVPGARDGMIFPAEVEPGVSRLLPGGKIANLSAAPCMDGTTLDLTQLPLPCATEELVQIHAPDGRALLVRRAEGITIAMNWNAAHFPDVVLWLSNCGRTSFPWLGRHVAIGIEPVAAAFDLGTSISAGENPINAQGRPTAINLEPGIPFETWYRIAVLEQ
;
A
#
# COMPACT_ATOMS: atom_id res chain seq x y z
N MET A 1 4.51 -2.19 -18.21
CA MET A 1 4.94 -0.77 -18.03
C MET A 1 6.40 -0.71 -18.41
N THR A 2 6.78 0.24 -19.25
CA THR A 2 8.16 0.50 -19.64
C THR A 2 8.50 1.94 -19.28
N VAL A 3 9.66 2.18 -18.70
CA VAL A 3 10.18 3.51 -18.37
C VAL A 3 11.54 3.68 -19.04
N GLU A 4 11.71 4.76 -19.76
CA GLU A 4 12.95 5.17 -20.40
C GLU A 4 13.36 6.54 -19.86
N VAL A 5 14.67 6.79 -19.78
CA VAL A 5 15.21 8.04 -19.26
C VAL A 5 16.29 8.60 -20.19
N ASP A 6 16.41 9.93 -20.23
CA ASP A 6 17.42 10.62 -21.05
C ASP A 6 18.76 10.81 -20.30
N ARG A 7 18.75 10.61 -18.97
CA ARG A 7 19.94 10.71 -18.12
C ARG A 7 19.87 9.72 -16.96
N PRO A 8 20.99 9.25 -16.43
CA PRO A 8 21.01 8.39 -15.27
C PRO A 8 20.27 9.03 -14.11
N CYS A 9 19.42 8.25 -13.44
CA CYS A 9 18.72 8.72 -12.23
C CYS A 9 18.38 7.55 -11.30
N ARG A 10 18.17 7.88 -10.03
CA ARG A 10 17.69 6.96 -9.01
C ARG A 10 16.38 7.51 -8.44
N VAL A 11 15.27 6.82 -8.68
CA VAL A 11 13.94 7.32 -8.35
C VAL A 11 13.07 6.24 -7.73
N PRO A 12 12.17 6.60 -6.78
CA PRO A 12 11.11 5.69 -6.37
C PRO A 12 10.14 5.47 -7.53
N ILE A 13 9.66 4.25 -7.64
CA ILE A 13 8.62 3.90 -8.62
C ILE A 13 7.57 3.07 -7.89
N GLY A 14 6.31 3.34 -8.17
CA GLY A 14 5.18 2.58 -7.66
C GLY A 14 4.00 2.57 -8.63
N LEU A 15 3.08 1.67 -8.37
CA LEU A 15 1.78 1.59 -9.02
C LEU A 15 0.74 2.08 -8.02
N HIS A 16 -0.39 2.65 -8.50
CA HIS A 16 -1.41 3.20 -7.60
C HIS A 16 -2.84 2.74 -7.97
N PRO A 17 -3.11 1.42 -8.03
CA PRO A 17 -4.46 0.91 -8.19
C PRO A 17 -5.27 1.13 -6.92
N VAL A 18 -6.48 1.66 -7.09
CA VAL A 18 -7.42 1.91 -6.00
C VAL A 18 -8.72 1.16 -6.27
N PHE A 19 -9.23 0.49 -5.25
CA PHE A 19 -10.44 -0.31 -5.32
C PHE A 19 -11.48 0.24 -4.33
N SER A 20 -12.69 0.51 -4.81
CA SER A 20 -13.82 0.84 -3.94
C SER A 20 -14.19 -0.35 -3.05
N ILE A 21 -14.60 -0.11 -1.83
CA ILE A 21 -15.15 -1.12 -0.93
C ILE A 21 -16.67 -1.05 -1.00
N PRO A 22 -17.36 -2.13 -1.40
CA PRO A 22 -18.83 -2.16 -1.47
C PRO A 22 -19.48 -2.19 -0.08
N GLU A 23 -20.77 -1.91 0.00
CA GLU A 23 -21.55 -2.00 1.25
C GLU A 23 -21.45 -3.38 1.93
N GLY A 24 -21.37 -4.45 1.14
CA GLY A 24 -21.17 -5.82 1.63
C GLY A 24 -19.78 -6.10 2.18
N GLY A 25 -18.89 -5.12 2.15
CA GLY A 25 -17.52 -5.22 2.63
C GLY A 25 -16.59 -6.05 1.76
N ALA A 26 -15.35 -6.12 2.18
CA ALA A 26 -14.32 -6.93 1.53
C ALA A 26 -13.30 -7.45 2.56
N VAL A 27 -12.65 -8.56 2.23
CA VAL A 27 -11.54 -9.11 3.03
C VAL A 27 -10.27 -8.98 2.22
N LEU A 28 -9.29 -8.26 2.77
CA LEU A 28 -7.96 -8.14 2.21
C LEU A 28 -7.08 -9.31 2.65
N SER A 29 -6.33 -9.87 1.72
CA SER A 29 -5.24 -10.80 2.00
C SER A 29 -4.02 -10.42 1.16
N VAL A 30 -2.85 -10.41 1.80
CA VAL A 30 -1.55 -10.26 1.13
C VAL A 30 -0.75 -11.53 1.45
N PRO A 31 -0.86 -12.57 0.61
CA PRO A 31 -0.15 -13.84 0.82
C PRO A 31 1.35 -13.61 0.93
N GLY A 32 2.01 -14.35 1.82
CA GLY A 32 3.44 -14.21 2.07
C GLY A 32 3.87 -12.89 2.70
N ALA A 33 2.92 -12.01 3.07
CA ALA A 33 3.22 -10.76 3.76
C ALA A 33 4.08 -11.02 5.01
N ARG A 34 5.06 -10.16 5.19
CA ARG A 34 5.97 -10.17 6.33
C ARG A 34 5.76 -8.90 7.15
N ASP A 35 6.83 -8.47 7.80
CA ASP A 35 6.84 -7.21 8.54
C ASP A 35 6.48 -5.99 7.67
N GLY A 36 5.94 -4.99 8.32
CA GLY A 36 5.59 -3.72 7.71
C GLY A 36 5.80 -2.55 8.67
N MET A 37 5.51 -1.38 8.14
CA MET A 37 5.61 -0.12 8.86
C MET A 37 4.37 0.73 8.60
N ILE A 38 3.94 1.45 9.62
CA ILE A 38 2.93 2.49 9.52
C ILE A 38 3.60 3.78 9.07
N PHE A 39 2.92 4.58 8.28
CA PHE A 39 3.40 5.90 7.85
C PHE A 39 3.90 6.72 9.05
N PRO A 40 5.03 7.44 8.94
CA PRO A 40 5.68 8.07 10.09
C PRO A 40 4.97 9.31 10.65
N ALA A 41 3.80 9.67 10.10
CA ALA A 41 2.95 10.74 10.57
C ALA A 41 1.47 10.32 10.50
N GLU A 42 0.58 11.12 11.06
CA GLU A 42 -0.86 10.97 10.77
C GLU A 42 -1.12 11.31 9.30
N VAL A 43 -1.77 10.41 8.57
CA VAL A 43 -2.16 10.64 7.16
C VAL A 43 -3.20 11.76 7.06
N GLU A 44 -4.15 11.75 8.00
CA GLU A 44 -5.13 12.81 8.18
C GLU A 44 -5.11 13.23 9.66
N PRO A 45 -4.58 14.42 9.98
CA PRO A 45 -4.39 14.86 11.37
C PRO A 45 -5.68 14.82 12.20
N GLY A 46 -5.62 14.19 13.36
CA GLY A 46 -6.73 14.03 14.29
C GLY A 46 -7.77 12.98 13.88
N VAL A 47 -7.56 12.29 12.75
CA VAL A 47 -8.46 11.26 12.21
C VAL A 47 -7.77 9.90 12.14
N SER A 48 -6.50 9.85 11.73
CA SER A 48 -5.69 8.63 11.71
C SER A 48 -5.65 7.96 13.09
N ARG A 49 -5.66 6.64 13.13
CA ARG A 49 -5.71 5.82 14.35
C ARG A 49 -4.44 5.05 14.61
N LEU A 50 -3.74 4.64 13.55
CA LEU A 50 -2.53 3.85 13.67
C LEU A 50 -1.39 4.65 14.31
N LEU A 51 -0.52 3.95 15.02
CA LEU A 51 0.65 4.53 15.67
C LEU A 51 1.70 4.96 14.62
N PRO A 52 1.96 6.27 14.42
CA PRO A 52 2.91 6.72 13.41
C PRO A 52 4.30 6.10 13.59
N GLY A 53 4.88 5.58 12.51
CA GLY A 53 6.16 4.89 12.51
C GLY A 53 6.15 3.51 13.20
N GLY A 54 4.98 3.05 13.66
CA GLY A 54 4.82 1.75 14.29
C GLY A 54 5.14 0.59 13.35
N LYS A 55 5.62 -0.52 13.90
CA LYS A 55 5.87 -1.76 13.16
C LYS A 55 4.61 -2.60 13.09
N ILE A 56 4.38 -3.23 11.95
CA ILE A 56 3.29 -4.18 11.73
C ILE A 56 3.90 -5.58 11.59
N ALA A 57 3.57 -6.47 12.51
CA ALA A 57 3.89 -7.89 12.41
C ALA A 57 2.74 -8.67 11.73
N ASN A 58 1.50 -8.17 11.86
CA ASN A 58 0.31 -8.77 11.30
C ASN A 58 -0.72 -7.70 10.94
N LEU A 59 -1.27 -7.75 9.73
CA LEU A 59 -2.31 -6.83 9.27
C LEU A 59 -3.61 -6.90 10.07
N SER A 60 -3.90 -8.04 10.71
CA SER A 60 -5.09 -8.19 11.57
C SER A 60 -4.94 -7.56 12.96
N ALA A 61 -3.77 -7.01 13.29
CA ALA A 61 -3.48 -6.42 14.59
C ALA A 61 -2.47 -5.27 14.49
N ALA A 62 -2.77 -4.28 13.64
CA ALA A 62 -1.94 -3.09 13.49
C ALA A 62 -2.05 -2.19 14.74
N PRO A 63 -0.93 -1.71 15.33
CA PRO A 63 -0.96 -0.94 16.57
C PRO A 63 -1.55 0.45 16.37
N CYS A 64 -2.40 0.88 17.31
CA CYS A 64 -3.03 2.20 17.35
C CYS A 64 -2.39 3.11 18.38
N MET A 65 -2.60 4.43 18.23
CA MET A 65 -2.08 5.45 19.15
C MET A 65 -2.64 5.35 20.57
N ASP A 66 -3.84 4.80 20.72
CA ASP A 66 -4.52 4.59 22.02
C ASP A 66 -4.10 3.29 22.74
N GLY A 67 -3.14 2.55 22.16
CA GLY A 67 -2.67 1.27 22.71
C GLY A 67 -3.52 0.07 22.31
N THR A 68 -4.58 0.26 21.54
CA THR A 68 -5.37 -0.83 20.94
C THR A 68 -4.76 -1.32 19.63
N THR A 69 -5.42 -2.26 18.96
CA THR A 69 -5.07 -2.73 17.63
C THR A 69 -6.25 -2.62 16.67
N LEU A 70 -5.95 -2.42 15.38
CA LEU A 70 -6.92 -2.35 14.30
C LEU A 70 -6.67 -3.48 13.30
N ASP A 71 -7.73 -4.20 12.94
CA ASP A 71 -7.68 -5.23 11.89
C ASP A 71 -7.83 -4.55 10.51
N LEU A 72 -6.74 -4.48 9.75
CA LEU A 72 -6.70 -3.89 8.42
C LEU A 72 -7.15 -4.86 7.32
N THR A 73 -7.48 -6.10 7.67
CA THR A 73 -7.92 -7.11 6.70
C THR A 73 -9.42 -7.10 6.47
N GLN A 74 -10.21 -6.53 7.38
CA GLN A 74 -11.67 -6.46 7.30
C GLN A 74 -12.10 -5.04 6.89
N LEU A 75 -12.69 -4.92 5.71
CA LEU A 75 -13.09 -3.62 5.15
C LEU A 75 -14.60 -3.56 4.92
N PRO A 76 -15.26 -2.40 5.17
CA PRO A 76 -14.69 -1.17 5.68
C PRO A 76 -14.19 -1.30 7.11
N LEU A 77 -13.29 -0.41 7.53
CA LEU A 77 -12.82 -0.34 8.92
C LEU A 77 -13.96 0.11 9.86
N PRO A 78 -13.91 -0.26 11.15
CA PRO A 78 -15.02 -0.01 12.09
C PRO A 78 -15.20 1.47 12.45
N CYS A 79 -14.27 2.33 12.09
CA CYS A 79 -14.32 3.77 12.40
C CYS A 79 -13.82 4.59 11.19
N ALA A 80 -14.23 5.86 11.16
CA ALA A 80 -13.69 6.81 10.18
C ALA A 80 -12.19 7.02 10.44
N THR A 81 -11.38 6.80 9.41
CA THR A 81 -9.92 6.94 9.48
C THR A 81 -9.29 7.03 8.09
N GLU A 82 -8.07 7.53 8.02
CA GLU A 82 -7.18 7.49 6.85
C GLU A 82 -5.85 6.90 7.29
N GLU A 83 -5.46 5.80 6.69
CA GLU A 83 -4.25 5.10 7.09
C GLU A 83 -3.37 4.77 5.88
N LEU A 84 -2.07 4.76 6.10
CA LEU A 84 -1.08 4.36 5.11
C LEU A 84 -0.07 3.41 5.77
N VAL A 85 0.06 2.21 5.23
CA VAL A 85 1.00 1.21 5.73
C VAL A 85 1.79 0.62 4.57
N GLN A 86 3.06 0.32 4.78
CA GLN A 86 3.90 -0.35 3.79
C GLN A 86 4.33 -1.70 4.32
N ILE A 87 4.04 -2.75 3.53
CA ILE A 87 4.22 -4.15 3.91
C ILE A 87 5.17 -4.83 2.94
N HIS A 88 6.11 -5.62 3.45
CA HIS A 88 6.92 -6.50 2.62
C HIS A 88 6.06 -7.63 2.04
N ALA A 89 5.96 -7.69 0.72
CA ALA A 89 5.10 -8.60 -0.03
C ALA A 89 5.90 -9.42 -1.08
N PRO A 90 6.76 -10.36 -0.62
CA PRO A 90 7.69 -11.08 -1.50
C PRO A 90 7.00 -11.93 -2.57
N ASP A 91 5.74 -12.35 -2.34
CA ASP A 91 4.98 -13.13 -3.32
C ASP A 91 4.40 -12.27 -4.46
N GLY A 92 4.48 -10.94 -4.37
CA GLY A 92 3.94 -10.03 -5.37
C GLY A 92 2.45 -10.23 -5.62
N ARG A 93 1.67 -10.42 -4.57
CA ARG A 93 0.25 -10.76 -4.67
C ARG A 93 -0.59 -10.15 -3.56
N ALA A 94 -1.79 -9.67 -3.95
CA ALA A 94 -2.86 -9.30 -3.03
C ALA A 94 -4.21 -9.81 -3.53
N LEU A 95 -5.12 -10.10 -2.62
CA LEU A 95 -6.48 -10.55 -2.88
C LEU A 95 -7.45 -9.66 -2.12
N LEU A 96 -8.48 -9.18 -2.81
CA LEU A 96 -9.60 -8.47 -2.21
C LEU A 96 -10.88 -9.27 -2.46
N VAL A 97 -11.33 -9.98 -1.43
CA VAL A 97 -12.48 -10.89 -1.51
C VAL A 97 -13.76 -10.11 -1.19
N ARG A 98 -14.65 -9.97 -2.15
CA ARG A 98 -15.96 -9.33 -2.05
C ARG A 98 -17.04 -10.41 -1.99
N ARG A 99 -17.28 -10.92 -0.78
CA ARG A 99 -18.17 -12.10 -0.59
C ARG A 99 -19.60 -11.87 -1.04
N ALA A 100 -20.15 -10.68 -0.78
CA ALA A 100 -21.52 -10.34 -1.17
C ALA A 100 -21.71 -10.28 -2.68
N GLU A 101 -20.64 -10.03 -3.44
CA GLU A 101 -20.66 -10.00 -4.91
C GLU A 101 -20.21 -11.35 -5.53
N GLY A 102 -19.75 -12.31 -4.72
CA GLY A 102 -19.25 -13.60 -5.19
C GLY A 102 -17.98 -13.52 -6.01
N ILE A 103 -17.16 -12.48 -5.80
CA ILE A 103 -15.94 -12.27 -6.58
C ILE A 103 -14.70 -12.06 -5.69
N THR A 104 -13.55 -12.36 -6.28
CA THR A 104 -12.25 -11.98 -5.73
C THR A 104 -11.48 -11.15 -6.76
N ILE A 105 -11.05 -9.95 -6.39
CA ILE A 105 -10.09 -9.18 -7.17
C ILE A 105 -8.70 -9.67 -6.77
N ALA A 106 -7.99 -10.25 -7.73
CA ALA A 106 -6.62 -10.71 -7.56
C ALA A 106 -5.67 -9.74 -8.25
N MET A 107 -4.73 -9.18 -7.51
CA MET A 107 -3.64 -8.38 -8.05
C MET A 107 -2.32 -9.12 -7.90
N ASN A 108 -1.55 -9.20 -8.99
CA ASN A 108 -0.21 -9.77 -9.00
C ASN A 108 0.75 -8.77 -9.67
N TRP A 109 1.99 -8.73 -9.20
CA TRP A 109 3.02 -7.83 -9.74
C TRP A 109 4.41 -8.45 -9.68
N ASN A 110 5.36 -7.82 -10.33
CA ASN A 110 6.76 -8.24 -10.27
C ASN A 110 7.39 -7.85 -8.92
N ALA A 111 7.41 -8.78 -7.96
CA ALA A 111 7.97 -8.55 -6.63
C ALA A 111 9.49 -8.30 -6.63
N ALA A 112 10.22 -8.71 -7.66
CA ALA A 112 11.65 -8.40 -7.78
C ALA A 112 11.87 -6.89 -8.04
N HIS A 113 10.91 -6.22 -8.67
CA HIS A 113 10.93 -4.78 -8.90
C HIS A 113 10.23 -3.99 -7.80
N PHE A 114 9.13 -4.53 -7.28
CA PHE A 114 8.30 -3.93 -6.23
C PHE A 114 8.20 -4.89 -5.05
N PRO A 115 9.19 -4.91 -4.15
CA PRO A 115 9.24 -5.87 -3.03
C PRO A 115 8.19 -5.58 -1.95
N ASP A 116 7.69 -4.37 -1.91
CA ASP A 116 6.72 -3.90 -0.94
C ASP A 116 5.40 -3.52 -1.61
N VAL A 117 4.35 -3.50 -0.82
CA VAL A 117 3.05 -2.92 -1.17
C VAL A 117 2.69 -1.86 -0.14
N VAL A 118 2.32 -0.69 -0.60
CA VAL A 118 1.65 0.32 0.22
C VAL A 118 0.16 0.02 0.18
N LEU A 119 -0.46 -0.01 1.35
CA LEU A 119 -1.91 -0.09 1.52
C LEU A 119 -2.40 1.28 2.00
N TRP A 120 -3.16 1.96 1.16
CA TRP A 120 -3.86 3.17 1.53
C TRP A 120 -5.31 2.81 1.89
N LEU A 121 -5.68 3.01 3.15
CA LEU A 121 -7.02 2.70 3.65
C LEU A 121 -7.76 4.03 3.86
N SER A 122 -8.61 4.38 2.90
CA SER A 122 -9.51 5.52 3.00
C SER A 122 -10.86 5.04 3.49
N ASN A 123 -11.25 5.45 4.70
CA ASN A 123 -12.45 4.97 5.37
C ASN A 123 -13.22 6.15 5.97
N CYS A 124 -13.82 7.00 5.13
CA CYS A 124 -14.59 8.19 5.52
C CYS A 124 -13.77 9.23 6.32
N GLY A 125 -12.45 9.11 6.40
CA GLY A 125 -11.59 9.97 7.21
C GLY A 125 -11.44 11.37 6.64
N ARG A 126 -11.33 11.52 5.31
CA ARG A 126 -11.18 12.82 4.65
C ARG A 126 -12.52 13.53 4.49
N THR A 127 -12.68 14.63 5.18
CA THR A 127 -13.91 15.45 5.13
C THR A 127 -13.86 16.58 4.11
N SER A 128 -12.66 16.96 3.64
CA SER A 128 -12.44 17.97 2.62
C SER A 128 -12.96 17.53 1.24
N PHE A 129 -13.26 18.50 0.36
CA PHE A 129 -13.57 18.23 -1.05
C PHE A 129 -12.35 17.56 -1.74
N PRO A 130 -12.54 16.55 -2.59
CA PRO A 130 -13.82 15.97 -3.09
C PRO A 130 -14.38 14.82 -2.24
N TRP A 131 -13.69 14.36 -1.19
CA TRP A 131 -14.03 13.14 -0.43
C TRP A 131 -15.28 13.29 0.45
N LEU A 132 -15.45 14.45 1.12
CA LEU A 132 -16.63 14.84 1.91
C LEU A 132 -17.06 13.79 2.96
N GLY A 133 -16.11 13.05 3.55
CA GLY A 133 -16.39 12.02 4.55
C GLY A 133 -17.14 10.80 4.03
N ARG A 134 -17.11 10.51 2.73
CA ARG A 134 -17.89 9.43 2.09
C ARG A 134 -17.02 8.43 1.33
N HIS A 135 -15.73 8.67 1.22
CA HIS A 135 -14.84 7.83 0.44
C HIS A 135 -14.47 6.57 1.24
N VAL A 136 -14.79 5.39 0.68
CA VAL A 136 -14.42 4.09 1.25
C VAL A 136 -13.73 3.28 0.16
N ALA A 137 -12.41 3.16 0.27
CA ALA A 137 -11.58 2.51 -0.73
C ALA A 137 -10.28 1.99 -0.12
N ILE A 138 -9.62 1.12 -0.86
CA ILE A 138 -8.25 0.67 -0.58
C ILE A 138 -7.36 0.86 -1.80
N GLY A 139 -6.23 1.54 -1.63
CA GLY A 139 -5.08 1.47 -2.52
C GLY A 139 -4.29 0.19 -2.24
N ILE A 140 -3.98 -0.58 -3.28
CA ILE A 140 -3.06 -1.73 -3.21
C ILE A 140 -1.92 -1.39 -4.17
N GLU A 141 -0.87 -0.81 -3.63
CA GLU A 141 0.13 -0.06 -4.39
C GLU A 141 1.50 -0.73 -4.30
N PRO A 142 1.87 -1.61 -5.25
CA PRO A 142 3.21 -2.17 -5.32
C PRO A 142 4.27 -1.08 -5.52
N VAL A 143 5.32 -1.09 -4.70
CA VAL A 143 6.31 0.00 -4.69
C VAL A 143 7.76 -0.48 -4.53
N ALA A 144 8.67 0.30 -5.12
CA ALA A 144 10.06 0.45 -4.71
C ALA A 144 10.23 1.90 -4.24
N ALA A 145 9.71 2.21 -3.06
CA ALA A 145 9.66 3.55 -2.47
C ALA A 145 9.68 3.46 -0.94
N ALA A 146 9.93 4.57 -0.27
CA ALA A 146 9.65 4.75 1.14
C ALA A 146 8.35 5.56 1.25
N PHE A 147 7.20 4.88 1.22
CA PHE A 147 5.89 5.50 1.14
C PHE A 147 5.81 6.56 0.01
N ASP A 148 5.13 7.66 0.24
CA ASP A 148 5.09 8.87 -0.59
C ASP A 148 5.99 10.00 -0.05
N LEU A 149 7.02 9.66 0.74
CA LEU A 149 7.92 10.63 1.40
C LEU A 149 8.85 11.37 0.42
N GLY A 150 8.74 11.09 -0.87
CA GLY A 150 9.46 11.76 -1.93
C GLY A 150 10.79 11.12 -2.30
N THR A 151 11.36 11.64 -3.40
CA THR A 151 12.54 11.04 -4.05
C THR A 151 13.77 11.07 -3.15
N SER A 152 14.01 12.16 -2.43
CA SER A 152 15.23 12.30 -1.60
C SER A 152 15.27 11.28 -0.47
N ILE A 153 14.14 11.02 0.18
CA ILE A 153 14.04 10.02 1.26
C ILE A 153 14.13 8.62 0.67
N SER A 154 13.40 8.35 -0.39
CA SER A 154 13.39 7.02 -1.01
C SER A 154 14.73 6.63 -1.62
N ALA A 155 15.46 7.57 -2.21
CA ALA A 155 16.80 7.34 -2.77
C ALA A 155 17.92 7.39 -1.73
N GLY A 156 17.69 8.00 -0.56
CA GLY A 156 18.61 8.06 0.58
C GLY A 156 18.50 6.85 1.50
N GLU A 157 19.23 6.90 2.62
CA GLU A 157 19.08 5.92 3.69
C GLU A 157 17.74 6.11 4.41
N ASN A 158 17.02 5.01 4.62
CA ASN A 158 15.73 5.01 5.32
C ASN A 158 15.47 3.66 6.00
N PRO A 159 14.52 3.58 6.95
CA PRO A 159 14.26 2.36 7.73
C PRO A 159 13.85 1.13 6.90
N ILE A 160 13.35 1.32 5.67
CA ILE A 160 12.91 0.23 4.79
C ILE A 160 14.11 -0.35 4.05
N ASN A 161 14.95 0.50 3.43
CA ASN A 161 16.12 0.01 2.71
C ASN A 161 17.23 -0.49 3.64
N ALA A 162 17.29 -0.02 4.88
CA ALA A 162 18.14 -0.60 5.92
C ALA A 162 17.82 -2.07 6.22
N GLN A 163 16.64 -2.55 5.84
CA GLN A 163 16.23 -3.96 5.93
C GLN A 163 16.54 -4.75 4.64
N GLY A 164 17.29 -4.17 3.70
CA GLY A 164 17.67 -4.81 2.44
C GLY A 164 16.61 -4.72 1.33
N ARG A 165 15.55 -3.93 1.51
CA ARG A 165 14.50 -3.74 0.50
C ARG A 165 14.74 -2.45 -0.29
N PRO A 166 14.81 -2.49 -1.64
CA PRO A 166 15.04 -1.29 -2.43
C PRO A 166 13.84 -0.33 -2.35
N THR A 167 14.13 0.94 -2.06
CA THR A 167 13.16 2.03 -2.05
C THR A 167 13.36 3.02 -3.21
N ALA A 168 14.23 2.68 -4.13
CA ALA A 168 14.42 3.40 -5.38
C ALA A 168 15.07 2.48 -6.42
N ILE A 169 14.80 2.76 -7.69
CA ILE A 169 15.31 2.02 -8.85
C ILE A 169 16.32 2.90 -9.57
N ASN A 170 17.45 2.32 -9.95
CA ASN A 170 18.44 2.98 -10.83
C ASN A 170 17.99 2.82 -12.28
N LEU A 171 17.90 3.93 -12.99
CA LEU A 171 17.54 3.97 -14.40
C LEU A 171 18.70 4.56 -15.21
N GLU A 172 19.01 3.92 -16.34
CA GLU A 172 20.11 4.32 -17.23
C GLU A 172 19.59 4.61 -18.64
N PRO A 173 20.13 5.62 -19.33
CA PRO A 173 19.77 5.90 -20.72
C PRO A 173 20.04 4.70 -21.63
N GLY A 174 19.10 4.41 -22.53
CA GLY A 174 19.20 3.30 -23.47
C GLY A 174 18.97 1.91 -22.87
N ILE A 175 18.66 1.81 -21.57
CA ILE A 175 18.26 0.58 -20.89
C ILE A 175 16.84 0.75 -20.35
N PRO A 176 15.80 0.32 -21.08
CA PRO A 176 14.44 0.42 -20.61
C PRO A 176 14.22 -0.39 -19.32
N PHE A 177 13.59 0.23 -18.33
CA PHE A 177 13.09 -0.51 -17.17
C PHE A 177 11.71 -1.07 -17.51
N GLU A 178 11.59 -2.38 -17.52
CA GLU A 178 10.37 -3.08 -17.86
C GLU A 178 9.83 -3.82 -16.65
N THR A 179 8.53 -3.62 -16.35
CA THR A 179 7.84 -4.31 -15.27
C THR A 179 6.39 -4.59 -15.64
N TRP A 180 5.72 -5.41 -14.82
CA TRP A 180 4.34 -5.79 -15.07
C TRP A 180 3.52 -5.85 -13.77
N TYR A 181 2.25 -5.66 -13.92
CA TYR A 181 1.23 -6.05 -12.95
C TYR A 181 0.00 -6.58 -13.68
N ARG A 182 -0.80 -7.34 -12.98
CA ARG A 182 -2.04 -7.93 -13.50
C ARG A 182 -3.13 -7.80 -12.45
N ILE A 183 -4.29 -7.33 -12.87
CA ILE A 183 -5.53 -7.35 -12.08
C ILE A 183 -6.47 -8.33 -12.77
N ALA A 184 -7.06 -9.25 -12.02
CA ALA A 184 -8.03 -10.21 -12.50
C ALA A 184 -9.22 -10.27 -11.54
N VAL A 185 -10.41 -10.47 -12.07
CA VAL A 185 -11.62 -10.78 -11.30
C VAL A 185 -11.85 -12.29 -11.42
N LEU A 186 -11.97 -12.94 -10.28
CA LEU A 186 -12.22 -14.37 -10.15
C LEU A 186 -13.62 -14.54 -9.54
N GLU A 187 -14.46 -15.34 -10.18
CA GLU A 187 -15.74 -15.78 -9.62
C GLU A 187 -15.49 -16.84 -8.54
N GLN A 188 -16.29 -16.85 -7.47
CA GLN A 188 -16.21 -17.80 -6.35
C GLN A 188 -17.19 -18.96 -6.54
#